data_7c89f634981989a6dc83cb4d2a291aaa
#
_entry.id   7c89f634981989a6dc83cb4d2a291aaa
#
_cell.length_a   1.000
_cell.length_b   1.000
_cell.length_c   1.000
_cell.angle_alpha   90.00
_cell.angle_beta   90.00
_cell.angle_gamma   90.00
#
_symmetry.space_group_name_H-M   'P 1'
#
loop_
_entity.id
_entity.type
_entity.pdbx_description
1 polymer ?
#
loop_
_entity_poly.entity_id
_entity_poly.type
_entity_poly.pdbx_seq_one_letter_code
_entity_poly.pdbx_strand_id
1 'polypeptide(L)'
;MLNPMSTETYTPTALNFPSLNFDLGETADMLRRTVAGFAQSRIAPMAAEVDRKNAFPNELWPEMGKLGLLGMTVAPEFGGSGMGYIEHIIAMEEVSRASASIGLSYGAFSNLCVNQINLNGTEAQKKK
;
A
#
# COMPACT_ATOMS: atom_id res chain seq x y z
N MET A 1 46.95 -5.86 -0.46
CA MET A 1 46.03 -6.03 -1.58
C MET A 1 44.67 -6.35 -0.98
N LEU A 2 43.74 -5.38 -1.00
CA LEU A 2 42.38 -5.57 -0.56
C LEU A 2 41.59 -6.18 -1.70
N ASN A 3 40.97 -7.33 -1.43
CA ASN A 3 40.14 -8.05 -2.39
C ASN A 3 38.91 -7.16 -2.70
N PRO A 4 38.54 -6.90 -3.98
CA PRO A 4 37.34 -6.13 -4.28
C PRO A 4 36.12 -6.93 -3.81
N MET A 5 35.32 -6.32 -2.94
CA MET A 5 34.04 -6.86 -2.51
C MET A 5 33.19 -7.13 -3.75
N SER A 6 32.82 -8.39 -3.93
CA SER A 6 31.86 -8.78 -4.97
C SER A 6 30.56 -8.01 -4.77
N THR A 7 30.17 -7.22 -5.74
CA THR A 7 28.84 -6.63 -5.82
C THR A 7 27.86 -7.74 -6.19
N GLU A 8 27.55 -8.62 -5.24
CA GLU A 8 26.39 -9.47 -5.39
C GLU A 8 25.16 -8.56 -5.36
N THR A 9 24.54 -8.39 -6.52
CA THR A 9 23.25 -7.76 -6.63
C THR A 9 22.27 -8.62 -5.84
N TYR A 10 21.86 -8.14 -4.65
CA TYR A 10 20.78 -8.74 -3.87
C TYR A 10 19.52 -8.72 -4.72
N THR A 11 19.19 -9.84 -5.31
CA THR A 11 17.86 -10.06 -5.89
C THR A 11 16.98 -10.53 -4.73
N PRO A 12 16.01 -9.71 -4.28
CA PRO A 12 15.09 -10.17 -3.24
C PRO A 12 14.34 -11.38 -3.82
N THR A 13 14.74 -12.57 -3.40
CA THR A 13 13.92 -13.76 -3.60
C THR A 13 12.62 -13.46 -2.86
N ALA A 14 11.52 -13.35 -3.59
CA ALA A 14 10.21 -13.25 -2.97
C ALA A 14 10.12 -14.42 -1.99
N LEU A 15 10.21 -14.12 -0.70
CA LEU A 15 10.06 -15.11 0.35
C LEU A 15 8.62 -15.62 0.22
N ASN A 16 8.49 -16.73 -0.48
CA ASN A 16 7.22 -17.40 -0.65
C ASN A 16 6.90 -18.11 0.68
N PHE A 17 6.58 -17.32 1.70
CA PHE A 17 6.01 -17.87 2.91
C PHE A 17 4.65 -18.46 2.54
N PRO A 18 4.36 -19.71 2.91
CA PRO A 18 3.01 -20.20 2.82
C PRO A 18 2.13 -19.18 3.56
N SER A 19 1.29 -18.47 2.79
CA SER A 19 0.39 -17.49 3.37
C SER A 19 -0.48 -18.19 4.39
N LEU A 20 -0.55 -17.67 5.61
CA LEU A 20 -1.58 -18.05 6.54
C LEU A 20 -2.91 -17.66 5.87
N ASN A 21 -3.56 -18.63 5.27
CA ASN A 21 -4.88 -18.42 4.69
C ASN A 21 -5.90 -18.45 5.83
N PHE A 22 -6.41 -17.28 6.20
CA PHE A 22 -7.48 -17.14 7.20
C PHE A 22 -8.87 -17.31 6.61
N ASP A 23 -8.97 -17.72 5.34
CA ASP A 23 -10.24 -17.89 4.61
C ASP A 23 -11.16 -16.65 4.72
N LEU A 24 -10.59 -15.48 4.42
CA LEU A 24 -11.28 -14.18 4.51
C LEU A 24 -12.29 -13.96 3.38
N GLY A 25 -12.42 -14.93 2.47
CA GLY A 25 -13.37 -14.91 1.37
C GLY A 25 -12.84 -14.32 0.07
N GLU A 26 -13.62 -14.50 -0.99
CA GLU A 26 -13.23 -14.19 -2.38
C GLU A 26 -12.87 -12.71 -2.61
N THR A 27 -13.59 -11.79 -1.97
CA THR A 27 -13.33 -10.35 -2.08
C THR A 27 -11.94 -10.01 -1.54
N ALA A 28 -11.56 -10.54 -0.39
CA ALA A 28 -10.25 -10.35 0.22
C ALA A 28 -9.13 -10.93 -0.66
N ASP A 29 -9.36 -12.11 -1.24
CA ASP A 29 -8.40 -12.76 -2.14
C ASP A 29 -8.22 -11.99 -3.45
N MET A 30 -9.31 -11.47 -4.02
CA MET A 30 -9.25 -10.65 -5.23
C MET A 30 -8.51 -9.34 -4.97
N LEU A 31 -8.82 -8.67 -3.86
CA LEU A 31 -8.14 -7.45 -3.44
C LEU A 31 -6.64 -7.71 -3.25
N ARG A 32 -6.26 -8.76 -2.53
CA ARG A 32 -4.86 -9.15 -2.32
C ARG A 32 -4.12 -9.31 -3.63
N ARG A 33 -4.68 -10.08 -4.58
CA ARG A 33 -4.06 -10.29 -5.90
C ARG A 33 -3.89 -8.97 -6.66
N THR A 34 -4.90 -8.11 -6.64
CA THR A 34 -4.87 -6.81 -7.32
C THR A 34 -3.80 -5.90 -6.74
N VAL A 35 -3.77 -5.77 -5.41
CA VAL A 35 -2.79 -4.89 -4.75
C VAL A 35 -1.38 -5.46 -4.85
N ALA A 36 -1.20 -6.78 -4.69
CA ALA A 36 0.09 -7.43 -4.87
C ALA A 36 0.65 -7.21 -6.28
N GLY A 37 -0.19 -7.36 -7.32
CA GLY A 37 0.20 -7.10 -8.71
C GLY A 37 0.65 -5.65 -8.93
N PHE A 38 -0.09 -4.68 -8.41
CA PHE A 38 0.30 -3.27 -8.43
C PHE A 38 1.61 -3.03 -7.67
N ALA A 39 1.71 -3.53 -6.45
CA ALA A 39 2.88 -3.34 -5.59
C ALA A 39 4.16 -3.92 -6.22
N GLN A 40 4.09 -5.12 -6.80
CA GLN A 40 5.22 -5.76 -7.46
C GLN A 40 5.63 -5.06 -8.76
N SER A 41 4.67 -4.56 -9.54
CA SER A 41 4.96 -3.94 -10.83
C SER A 41 5.36 -2.46 -10.73
N ARG A 42 4.82 -1.72 -9.74
CA ARG A 42 5.01 -0.27 -9.63
C ARG A 42 5.87 0.15 -8.44
N ILE A 43 5.72 -0.50 -7.28
CA ILE A 43 6.38 -0.09 -6.04
C ILE A 43 7.73 -0.79 -5.89
N ALA A 44 7.79 -2.10 -5.99
CA ALA A 44 9.00 -2.87 -5.75
C ALA A 44 10.22 -2.40 -6.60
N PRO A 45 10.07 -2.06 -7.90
CA PRO A 45 11.20 -1.61 -8.70
C PRO A 45 11.83 -0.29 -8.24
N MET A 46 11.06 0.56 -7.55
CA MET A 46 11.54 1.86 -7.07
C MET A 46 11.94 1.88 -5.60
N ALA A 47 11.69 0.80 -4.86
CA ALA A 47 11.87 0.77 -3.40
C ALA A 47 13.28 1.17 -2.94
N ALA A 48 14.32 0.63 -3.58
CA ALA A 48 15.71 0.95 -3.25
C ALA A 48 16.06 2.42 -3.54
N GLU A 49 15.48 3.00 -4.59
CA GLU A 49 15.71 4.41 -4.93
C GLU A 49 14.99 5.34 -3.95
N VAL A 50 13.76 5.02 -3.58
CA VAL A 50 12.97 5.74 -2.56
C VAL A 50 13.74 5.77 -1.24
N ASP A 51 14.27 4.64 -0.82
CA ASP A 51 15.05 4.53 0.41
C ASP A 51 16.34 5.37 0.32
N ARG A 52 17.09 5.25 -0.77
CA ARG A 52 18.33 6.01 -0.99
C ARG A 52 18.12 7.52 -1.04
N LYS A 53 17.03 7.98 -1.69
CA LYS A 53 16.71 9.41 -1.86
C LYS A 53 15.95 10.00 -0.69
N ASN A 54 15.39 9.16 0.19
CA ASN A 54 14.48 9.56 1.27
C ASN A 54 13.36 10.48 0.75
N ALA A 55 12.77 10.14 -0.38
CA ALA A 55 11.74 10.93 -1.05
C ALA A 55 10.62 10.04 -1.57
N PHE A 56 9.37 10.40 -1.23
CA PHE A 56 8.19 9.69 -1.71
C PHE A 56 7.94 10.00 -3.20
N PRO A 57 7.71 8.98 -4.05
CA PRO A 57 7.37 9.18 -5.46
C PRO A 57 5.90 9.62 -5.60
N ASN A 58 5.69 10.92 -5.82
CA ASN A 58 4.35 11.53 -5.81
C ASN A 58 3.40 10.98 -6.89
N GLU A 59 3.95 10.41 -7.97
CA GLU A 59 3.18 9.73 -9.01
C GLU A 59 2.39 8.52 -8.53
N LEU A 60 2.76 7.92 -7.39
CA LEU A 60 2.02 6.81 -6.79
C LEU A 60 0.66 7.24 -6.22
N TRP A 61 0.50 8.47 -5.76
CA TRP A 61 -0.78 8.92 -5.19
C TRP A 61 -1.95 8.78 -6.16
N PRO A 62 -1.90 9.35 -7.39
CA PRO A 62 -2.99 9.16 -8.34
C PRO A 62 -3.15 7.70 -8.80
N GLU A 63 -2.09 6.90 -8.84
CA GLU A 63 -2.18 5.49 -9.19
C GLU A 63 -2.91 4.70 -8.10
N MET A 64 -2.56 4.89 -6.83
CA MET A 64 -3.27 4.30 -5.68
C MET A 64 -4.72 4.79 -5.60
N GLY A 65 -4.97 6.07 -5.90
CA GLY A 65 -6.32 6.63 -5.94
C GLY A 65 -7.21 5.95 -6.98
N LYS A 66 -6.69 5.68 -8.19
CA LYS A 66 -7.42 4.96 -9.24
C LYS A 66 -7.79 3.52 -8.85
N LEU A 67 -6.99 2.90 -7.98
CA LEU A 67 -7.26 1.58 -7.42
C LEU A 67 -8.21 1.63 -6.20
N GLY A 68 -8.66 2.81 -5.78
CA GLY A 68 -9.52 2.98 -4.61
C GLY A 68 -8.82 2.80 -3.26
N LEU A 69 -7.48 2.70 -3.24
CA LEU A 69 -6.73 2.40 -2.02
C LEU A 69 -6.74 3.54 -1.00
N LEU A 70 -6.81 4.80 -1.46
CA LEU A 70 -6.68 5.96 -0.58
C LEU A 70 -7.91 6.21 0.30
N GLY A 71 -9.10 5.80 -0.17
CA GLY A 71 -10.37 5.97 0.53
C GLY A 71 -11.09 4.65 0.81
N MET A 72 -10.37 3.58 1.11
CA MET A 72 -10.95 2.23 1.24
C MET A 72 -12.08 2.16 2.29
N THR A 73 -11.88 2.80 3.44
CA THR A 73 -12.84 2.79 4.57
C THR A 73 -13.88 3.90 4.50
N VAL A 74 -13.81 4.75 3.48
CA VAL A 74 -14.73 5.87 3.29
C VAL A 74 -15.94 5.41 2.48
N ALA A 75 -17.13 5.89 2.85
CA ALA A 75 -18.36 5.55 2.15
C ALA A 75 -18.36 6.07 0.69
N PRO A 76 -19.01 5.35 -0.24
CA PRO A 76 -19.04 5.74 -1.67
C PRO A 76 -19.58 7.14 -1.93
N GLU A 77 -20.50 7.62 -1.11
CA GLU A 77 -21.09 8.97 -1.19
C GLU A 77 -20.06 10.09 -0.98
N PHE A 78 -18.92 9.77 -0.33
CA PHE A 78 -17.77 10.67 -0.18
C PHE A 78 -16.59 10.29 -1.09
N GLY A 79 -16.83 9.44 -2.09
CA GLY A 79 -15.81 9.04 -3.06
C GLY A 79 -14.91 7.88 -2.62
N GLY A 80 -15.25 7.19 -1.53
CA GLY A 80 -14.51 6.03 -1.04
C GLY A 80 -14.98 4.70 -1.64
N SER A 81 -14.34 3.60 -1.23
CA SER A 81 -14.66 2.24 -1.67
C SER A 81 -15.66 1.52 -0.76
N GLY A 82 -15.98 2.05 0.41
CA GLY A 82 -16.93 1.47 1.36
C GLY A 82 -16.49 0.13 1.94
N MET A 83 -15.20 -0.17 1.93
CA MET A 83 -14.62 -1.41 2.46
C MET A 83 -14.34 -1.31 3.95
N GLY A 84 -14.06 -2.44 4.60
CA GLY A 84 -13.71 -2.51 6.00
C GLY A 84 -12.20 -2.39 6.29
N TYR A 85 -11.86 -2.53 7.57
CA TYR A 85 -10.46 -2.51 8.01
C TYR A 85 -9.67 -3.74 7.57
N ILE A 86 -10.32 -4.90 7.39
CA ILE A 86 -9.65 -6.12 6.90
C ILE A 86 -9.08 -5.86 5.51
N GLU A 87 -9.87 -5.29 4.63
CA GLU A 87 -9.45 -4.94 3.27
C GLU A 87 -8.32 -3.91 3.28
N HIS A 88 -8.42 -2.91 4.17
CA HIS A 88 -7.35 -1.92 4.35
C HIS A 88 -6.05 -2.56 4.84
N ILE A 89 -6.11 -3.51 5.78
CA ILE A 89 -4.92 -4.24 6.28
C ILE A 89 -4.30 -5.09 5.17
N ILE A 90 -5.12 -5.77 4.35
CA ILE A 90 -4.63 -6.53 3.19
C ILE A 90 -3.87 -5.62 2.22
N ALA A 91 -4.41 -4.46 1.90
CA ALA A 91 -3.75 -3.49 1.04
C ALA A 91 -2.44 -2.97 1.66
N MET A 92 -2.46 -2.64 2.96
CA MET A 92 -1.27 -2.23 3.72
C MET A 92 -0.16 -3.28 3.68
N GLU A 93 -0.53 -4.55 3.88
CA GLU A 93 0.41 -5.68 3.85
C GLU A 93 1.11 -5.75 2.50
N GLU A 94 0.36 -5.77 1.41
CA GLU A 94 0.92 -5.96 0.07
C GLU A 94 1.78 -4.75 -0.39
N VAL A 95 1.36 -3.52 -0.08
CA VAL A 95 2.15 -2.32 -0.34
C VAL A 95 3.45 -2.34 0.49
N SER A 96 3.35 -2.68 1.77
CA SER A 96 4.51 -2.72 2.69
C SER A 96 5.51 -3.82 2.34
N ARG A 97 5.04 -4.96 1.81
CA ARG A 97 5.91 -6.04 1.31
C ARG A 97 6.77 -5.60 0.14
N ALA A 98 6.27 -4.69 -0.69
CA ALA A 98 7.05 -4.12 -1.80
C ALA A 98 7.99 -3.00 -1.34
N SER A 99 7.55 -2.14 -0.42
CA SER A 99 8.36 -1.08 0.20
C SER A 99 7.76 -0.65 1.54
N ALA A 100 8.50 -0.86 2.63
CA ALA A 100 8.07 -0.47 3.97
C ALA A 100 7.86 1.04 4.11
N SER A 101 8.71 1.87 3.51
CA SER A 101 8.61 3.33 3.56
C SER A 101 7.39 3.87 2.78
N ILE A 102 7.08 3.27 1.63
CA ILE A 102 5.85 3.60 0.87
C ILE A 102 4.62 3.09 1.64
N GLY A 103 4.67 1.90 2.23
CA GLY A 103 3.60 1.37 3.08
C GLY A 103 3.30 2.27 4.26
N LEU A 104 4.33 2.78 4.96
CA LEU A 104 4.15 3.73 6.05
C LEU A 104 3.44 5.02 5.59
N SER A 105 3.88 5.59 4.45
CA SER A 105 3.26 6.80 3.87
C SER A 105 1.81 6.55 3.46
N TYR A 106 1.53 5.41 2.84
CA TYR A 106 0.19 4.97 2.48
C TYR A 106 -0.72 4.87 3.72
N GLY A 107 -0.27 4.19 4.79
CA GLY A 107 -1.04 4.05 6.02
C GLY A 107 -1.26 5.37 6.75
N ALA A 108 -0.28 6.25 6.76
CA ALA A 108 -0.43 7.59 7.33
C ALA A 108 -1.50 8.39 6.59
N PHE A 109 -1.52 8.32 5.26
CA PHE A 109 -2.53 9.02 4.47
C PHE A 109 -3.92 8.38 4.62
N SER A 110 -4.06 7.08 4.34
CA SER A 110 -5.35 6.41 4.26
C SER A 110 -6.02 6.23 5.63
N ASN A 111 -5.24 5.93 6.67
CA ASN A 111 -5.79 5.65 8.00
C ASN A 111 -5.67 6.84 8.97
N LEU A 112 -4.48 7.44 9.11
CA LEU A 112 -4.29 8.52 10.09
C LEU A 112 -4.86 9.87 9.61
N CYS A 113 -5.03 10.07 8.31
CA CYS A 113 -5.63 11.28 7.77
C CYS A 113 -7.06 11.04 7.27
N VAL A 114 -7.23 10.33 6.18
CA VAL A 114 -8.53 10.17 5.49
C VAL A 114 -9.57 9.48 6.40
N ASN A 115 -9.22 8.38 7.02
CA ASN A 115 -10.15 7.67 7.90
C ASN A 115 -10.51 8.48 9.15
N GLN A 116 -9.58 9.26 9.70
CA GLN A 116 -9.90 10.12 10.86
C GLN A 116 -10.86 11.25 10.48
N ILE A 117 -10.73 11.84 9.30
CA ILE A 117 -11.71 12.80 8.78
C ILE A 117 -13.06 12.12 8.57
N ASN A 118 -13.06 10.90 8.02
CA ASN A 118 -14.29 10.12 7.84
C ASN A 118 -15.02 9.85 9.16
N LEU A 119 -14.30 9.47 10.21
CA LEU A 119 -14.88 9.14 11.51
C LEU A 119 -15.30 10.36 12.33
N ASN A 120 -14.52 11.45 12.29
CA ASN A 120 -14.64 12.56 13.23
C ASN A 120 -14.97 13.90 12.56
N GLY A 121 -14.90 13.97 11.25
CA GLY A 121 -15.17 15.19 10.49
C GLY A 121 -16.67 15.52 10.41
N THR A 122 -16.98 16.80 10.29
CA THR A 122 -18.33 17.26 9.91
C THR A 122 -18.64 16.89 8.46
N GLU A 123 -19.92 16.87 8.09
CA GLU A 123 -20.35 16.63 6.70
C GLU A 123 -19.66 17.55 5.69
N ALA A 124 -19.47 18.82 6.06
CA ALA A 124 -18.77 19.79 5.21
C ALA A 124 -17.27 19.47 5.04
N GLN A 125 -16.63 18.92 6.06
CA GLN A 125 -15.22 18.48 5.99
C GLN A 125 -15.05 17.21 5.17
N LYS A 126 -16.00 16.26 5.26
CA LYS A 126 -15.96 15.02 4.48
C LYS A 126 -16.18 15.25 2.98
N LYS A 127 -16.94 16.29 2.59
CA LYS A 127 -17.24 16.65 1.20
C LYS A 127 -16.15 17.53 0.53
N LYS A 128 -15.16 17.98 1.28
CA LYS A 128 -14.07 18.82 0.78
C LYS A 128 -12.88 18.01 0.27
#